data_cd1f476fefe177455a4387c4b9fceff5
#
_entry.id   cd1f476fefe177455a4387c4b9fceff5
#
_cell.length_a   1.000
_cell.length_b   1.000
_cell.length_c   1.000
_cell.angle_alpha   90.00
_cell.angle_beta   90.00
_cell.angle_gamma   90.00
#
_symmetry.space_group_name_H-M   'P 1'
#
loop_
_entity.id
_entity.type
_entity.pdbx_description
1 polymer ?
#
loop_
_entity_poly.entity_id
_entity_poly.type
_entity_poly.pdbx_seq_one_letter_code
_entity_poly.pdbx_strand_id
1 'polypeptide(L)'
;RIIVEGLVELGPSFGADGNLITSRETFLRLFPANPPGSIEIGLVKLKKGSDHEFIARVLNNSLPNDVRVLTKNQFIEFEKNYWKNSTAIGFIFSLGALMGFVVGCVVVYQILYSDVTDHLPEYATLLAMGYRLKSLFFVVAREGFLLALFGYLPAYFSGQILYSVIRSSTKLPIIMDADKTILIFVLVLVMCMGSAGIAMRKLVDADPAEIF
;
A
#
# COMPACT_ATOMS: atom_id res chain seq x y z
N ARG A 1 -18.33 25.35 -33.03
CA ARG A 1 -17.73 26.39 -32.16
C ARG A 1 -18.30 26.20 -30.75
N ILE A 2 -17.41 26.07 -29.76
CA ILE A 2 -17.77 25.96 -28.34
C ILE A 2 -17.43 27.30 -27.71
N ILE A 3 -18.31 27.82 -26.90
CA ILE A 3 -18.12 29.05 -26.12
C ILE A 3 -17.86 28.60 -24.68
N VAL A 4 -16.73 29.00 -24.13
CA VAL A 4 -16.38 28.76 -22.71
C VAL A 4 -17.02 29.87 -21.89
N GLU A 5 -18.00 29.51 -21.04
CA GLU A 5 -18.73 30.46 -20.20
C GLU A 5 -18.05 30.71 -18.85
N GLY A 6 -17.23 29.78 -18.38
CA GLY A 6 -16.55 29.93 -17.11
C GLY A 6 -15.55 28.81 -16.83
N LEU A 7 -14.72 29.04 -15.82
CA LEU A 7 -13.77 28.07 -15.30
C LEU A 7 -14.25 27.57 -13.94
N VAL A 8 -14.22 26.26 -13.74
CA VAL A 8 -14.60 25.61 -12.50
C VAL A 8 -13.43 24.80 -12.01
N GLU A 9 -13.07 24.97 -10.76
CA GLU A 9 -12.06 24.15 -10.12
C GLU A 9 -12.72 22.84 -9.64
N LEU A 10 -12.55 21.78 -10.41
CA LEU A 10 -12.88 20.44 -9.99
C LEU A 10 -11.69 19.85 -9.23
N GLY A 11 -11.98 19.11 -8.17
CA GLY A 11 -10.93 18.45 -7.40
C GLY A 11 -10.02 17.56 -8.29
N PRO A 12 -8.88 17.12 -7.77
CA PRO A 12 -7.88 16.38 -8.54
C PRO A 12 -8.46 15.11 -9.14
N SER A 13 -8.12 14.83 -10.38
CA SER A 13 -8.46 13.59 -11.09
C SER A 13 -7.18 12.88 -11.51
N PHE A 14 -7.13 11.57 -11.28
CA PHE A 14 -6.02 10.73 -11.73
C PHE A 14 -6.11 10.39 -13.23
N GLY A 15 -7.29 10.52 -13.81
CA GLY A 15 -7.57 10.06 -15.17
C GLY A 15 -7.69 11.16 -16.22
N ALA A 16 -7.64 12.44 -15.84
CA ALA A 16 -7.81 13.53 -16.79
C ALA A 16 -7.09 14.79 -16.34
N ASP A 17 -6.33 15.38 -17.25
CA ASP A 17 -5.64 16.66 -17.05
C ASP A 17 -6.58 17.86 -17.10
N GLY A 18 -7.83 17.65 -17.54
CA GLY A 18 -8.86 18.66 -17.59
C GLY A 18 -10.27 18.05 -17.70
N ASN A 19 -11.25 18.78 -17.22
CA ASN A 19 -12.65 18.39 -17.27
C ASN A 19 -13.44 19.44 -18.03
N LEU A 20 -14.34 18.98 -18.89
CA LEU A 20 -15.30 19.82 -19.59
C LEU A 20 -16.69 19.54 -19.04
N ILE A 21 -17.30 20.53 -18.41
CA ILE A 21 -18.70 20.48 -17.99
C ILE A 21 -19.52 21.14 -19.08
N THR A 22 -20.46 20.42 -19.65
CA THR A 22 -21.29 20.91 -20.75
C THR A 22 -22.71 20.36 -20.64
N SER A 23 -23.65 20.97 -21.39
CA SER A 23 -24.98 20.39 -21.55
C SER A 23 -24.90 19.07 -22.32
N ARG A 24 -25.92 18.22 -22.13
CA ARG A 24 -26.03 16.94 -22.84
C ARG A 24 -26.05 17.12 -24.37
N GLU A 25 -26.75 18.12 -24.86
CA GLU A 25 -26.81 18.39 -26.30
C GLU A 25 -25.42 18.76 -26.85
N THR A 26 -24.66 19.58 -26.12
CA THR A 26 -23.29 19.93 -26.50
C THR A 26 -22.37 18.70 -26.44
N PHE A 27 -22.52 17.86 -25.43
CA PHE A 27 -21.77 16.60 -25.32
C PHE A 27 -22.01 15.69 -26.52
N LEU A 28 -23.27 15.46 -26.90
CA LEU A 28 -23.63 14.62 -28.06
C LEU A 28 -23.13 15.21 -29.37
N ARG A 29 -23.05 16.54 -29.51
CA ARG A 29 -22.43 17.18 -30.68
C ARG A 29 -20.93 16.96 -30.76
N LEU A 30 -20.28 16.91 -29.61
CA LEU A 30 -18.82 16.68 -29.52
C LEU A 30 -18.47 15.20 -29.73
N PHE A 31 -19.31 14.32 -29.23
CA PHE A 31 -19.12 12.87 -29.24
C PHE A 31 -20.31 12.17 -29.92
N PRO A 32 -20.43 12.30 -31.24
CA PRO A 32 -21.58 11.77 -31.99
C PRO A 32 -21.67 10.24 -31.99
N ALA A 33 -20.62 9.54 -31.59
CA ALA A 33 -20.61 8.09 -31.46
C ALA A 33 -21.42 7.58 -30.25
N ASN A 34 -21.73 8.47 -29.29
CA ASN A 34 -22.53 8.08 -28.12
C ASN A 34 -24.02 8.04 -28.47
N PRO A 35 -24.73 6.93 -28.16
CA PRO A 35 -26.16 6.82 -28.47
C PRO A 35 -26.98 7.91 -27.75
N PRO A 36 -27.95 8.53 -28.43
CA PRO A 36 -28.87 9.45 -27.78
C PRO A 36 -29.63 8.69 -26.69
N GLY A 37 -29.48 9.10 -25.44
CA GLY A 37 -30.19 8.44 -24.33
C GLY A 37 -29.27 7.64 -23.39
N SER A 38 -28.04 7.34 -23.77
CA SER A 38 -27.10 6.68 -22.86
C SER A 38 -26.69 7.62 -21.70
N ILE A 39 -26.65 7.06 -20.52
CA ILE A 39 -26.16 7.69 -19.30
C ILE A 39 -25.11 6.75 -18.73
N GLU A 40 -23.87 7.20 -18.59
CA GLU A 40 -22.80 6.37 -18.05
C GLU A 40 -22.87 6.28 -16.53
N ILE A 41 -23.15 7.39 -15.84
CA ILE A 41 -23.27 7.45 -14.39
C ILE A 41 -24.47 8.28 -14.00
N GLY A 42 -25.37 7.70 -13.20
CA GLY A 42 -26.51 8.38 -12.59
C GLY A 42 -26.32 8.53 -11.08
N LEU A 43 -26.65 9.69 -10.53
CA LEU A 43 -26.61 9.94 -9.10
C LEU A 43 -28.01 10.01 -8.51
N VAL A 44 -28.28 9.16 -7.51
CA VAL A 44 -29.54 9.17 -6.77
C VAL A 44 -29.28 9.69 -5.36
N LYS A 45 -29.88 10.84 -5.04
CA LYS A 45 -29.81 11.41 -3.70
C LYS A 45 -30.96 10.92 -2.85
N LEU A 46 -30.66 10.21 -1.79
CA LEU A 46 -31.65 9.70 -0.84
C LEU A 46 -32.00 10.72 0.24
N LYS A 47 -33.20 10.58 0.83
CA LYS A 47 -33.59 11.36 2.00
C LYS A 47 -32.73 10.97 3.21
N LYS A 48 -32.52 11.92 4.13
CA LYS A 48 -31.79 11.64 5.39
C LYS A 48 -32.50 10.53 6.17
N GLY A 49 -31.73 9.56 6.66
CA GLY A 49 -32.25 8.42 7.43
C GLY A 49 -32.66 7.19 6.61
N SER A 50 -32.55 7.25 5.27
CA SER A 50 -32.83 6.09 4.41
C SER A 50 -31.70 5.06 4.49
N ASP A 51 -32.04 3.77 4.49
CA ASP A 51 -31.10 2.67 4.38
C ASP A 51 -30.58 2.58 2.93
N HIS A 52 -29.32 2.97 2.73
CA HIS A 52 -28.68 3.01 1.41
C HIS A 52 -28.49 1.61 0.80
N GLU A 53 -28.24 0.61 1.64
CA GLU A 53 -27.99 -0.76 1.18
C GLU A 53 -29.30 -1.44 0.76
N PHE A 54 -30.35 -1.23 1.53
CA PHE A 54 -31.67 -1.75 1.20
C PHE A 54 -32.18 -1.16 -0.13
N ILE A 55 -32.09 0.16 -0.29
CA ILE A 55 -32.54 0.84 -1.51
C ILE A 55 -31.70 0.42 -2.71
N ALA A 56 -30.37 0.30 -2.55
CA ALA A 56 -29.51 -0.17 -3.64
C ALA A 56 -29.90 -1.59 -4.10
N ARG A 57 -30.23 -2.49 -3.18
CA ARG A 57 -30.71 -3.84 -3.51
C ARG A 57 -32.05 -3.82 -4.24
N VAL A 58 -33.00 -3.03 -3.76
CA VAL A 58 -34.32 -2.90 -4.40
C VAL A 58 -34.18 -2.36 -5.83
N LEU A 59 -33.37 -1.32 -6.01
CA LEU A 59 -33.12 -0.73 -7.33
C LEU A 59 -32.42 -1.71 -8.29
N ASN A 60 -31.40 -2.45 -7.81
CA ASN A 60 -30.73 -3.47 -8.63
C ASN A 60 -31.68 -4.58 -9.10
N ASN A 61 -32.70 -4.91 -8.30
CA ASN A 61 -33.73 -5.91 -8.69
C ASN A 61 -34.81 -5.35 -9.62
N SER A 62 -34.96 -4.03 -9.67
CA SER A 62 -36.01 -3.37 -10.43
C SER A 62 -35.52 -2.79 -11.75
N LEU A 63 -34.22 -2.58 -11.90
CA LEU A 63 -33.62 -2.02 -13.10
C LEU A 63 -33.14 -3.14 -14.05
N PRO A 64 -32.96 -2.82 -15.34
CA PRO A 64 -32.39 -3.76 -16.31
C PRO A 64 -30.99 -4.23 -15.90
N ASN A 65 -30.57 -5.40 -16.40
CA ASN A 65 -29.30 -6.04 -16.05
C ASN A 65 -28.04 -5.29 -16.53
N ASP A 66 -28.19 -4.30 -17.39
CA ASP A 66 -27.13 -3.41 -17.88
C ASP A 66 -26.83 -2.25 -16.92
N VAL A 67 -27.65 -2.09 -15.87
CA VAL A 67 -27.47 -1.05 -14.85
C VAL A 67 -27.05 -1.69 -13.52
N ARG A 68 -26.01 -1.14 -12.91
CA ARG A 68 -25.57 -1.53 -11.56
C ARG A 68 -25.75 -0.37 -10.60
N VAL A 69 -26.53 -0.58 -9.54
CA VAL A 69 -26.70 0.41 -8.46
C VAL A 69 -25.74 0.08 -7.32
N LEU A 70 -24.88 1.02 -7.00
CA LEU A 70 -23.88 0.90 -5.95
C LEU A 70 -24.11 2.01 -4.91
N THR A 71 -23.91 1.68 -3.64
CA THR A 71 -23.75 2.71 -2.62
C THR A 71 -22.42 3.43 -2.83
N LYS A 72 -22.26 4.63 -2.23
CA LYS A 72 -21.01 5.38 -2.35
C LYS A 72 -19.77 4.55 -1.93
N ASN A 73 -19.89 3.79 -0.84
CA ASN A 73 -18.78 2.96 -0.36
C ASN A 73 -18.48 1.80 -1.31
N GLN A 74 -19.52 1.13 -1.83
CA GLN A 74 -19.36 0.08 -2.84
C GLN A 74 -18.75 0.61 -4.14
N PHE A 75 -19.12 1.82 -4.56
CA PHE A 75 -18.53 2.45 -5.73
C PHE A 75 -17.05 2.78 -5.53
N ILE A 76 -16.69 3.31 -4.35
CA ILE A 76 -15.28 3.56 -4.00
C ILE A 76 -14.47 2.27 -4.02
N GLU A 77 -14.99 1.17 -3.45
CA GLU A 77 -14.30 -0.12 -3.47
C GLU A 77 -14.21 -0.72 -4.89
N PHE A 78 -15.24 -0.55 -5.70
CA PHE A 78 -15.24 -0.96 -7.09
C PHE A 78 -14.14 -0.23 -7.88
N GLU A 79 -14.06 1.10 -7.76
CA GLU A 79 -13.03 1.92 -8.39
C GLU A 79 -11.61 1.55 -7.90
N LYS A 80 -11.42 1.39 -6.59
CA LYS A 80 -10.13 0.95 -6.03
C LYS A 80 -9.68 -0.39 -6.61
N ASN A 81 -10.59 -1.35 -6.67
CA ASN A 81 -10.30 -2.68 -7.21
C ASN A 81 -9.99 -2.63 -8.71
N TYR A 82 -10.71 -1.81 -9.45
CA TYR A 82 -10.44 -1.58 -10.86
C TYR A 82 -9.02 -1.02 -11.07
N TRP A 83 -8.66 0.07 -10.39
CA TRP A 83 -7.34 0.67 -10.50
C TRP A 83 -6.22 -0.25 -10.03
N LYS A 84 -6.47 -1.06 -9.01
CA LYS A 84 -5.48 -2.01 -8.47
C LYS A 84 -5.24 -3.20 -9.41
N ASN A 85 -6.29 -3.77 -9.98
CA ASN A 85 -6.22 -5.07 -10.63
C ASN A 85 -6.28 -5.00 -12.17
N SER A 86 -6.88 -3.94 -12.71
CA SER A 86 -7.15 -3.82 -14.15
C SER A 86 -6.25 -2.80 -14.85
N THR A 87 -5.39 -2.11 -14.11
CA THR A 87 -4.51 -1.10 -14.70
C THR A 87 -3.03 -1.43 -14.49
N ALA A 88 -2.18 -0.97 -15.43
CA ALA A 88 -0.73 -1.06 -15.29
C ALA A 88 -0.21 -0.35 -14.04
N ILE A 89 -0.92 0.68 -13.56
CA ILE A 89 -0.56 1.46 -12.37
C ILE A 89 -0.54 0.56 -11.13
N GLY A 90 -1.59 -0.23 -10.91
CA GLY A 90 -1.67 -1.16 -9.78
C GLY A 90 -0.54 -2.20 -9.80
N PHE A 91 -0.22 -2.73 -10.98
CA PHE A 91 0.88 -3.68 -11.17
C PHE A 91 2.24 -3.03 -10.83
N ILE A 92 2.52 -1.83 -11.36
CA ILE A 92 3.79 -1.13 -11.14
C ILE A 92 4.01 -0.85 -9.65
N PHE A 93 3.01 -0.34 -8.94
CA PHE A 93 3.13 -0.07 -7.51
C PHE A 93 3.28 -1.35 -6.68
N SER A 94 2.55 -2.41 -7.03
CA SER A 94 2.68 -3.70 -6.35
C SER A 94 4.06 -4.33 -6.55
N LEU A 95 4.59 -4.26 -7.78
CA LEU A 95 5.93 -4.73 -8.10
C LEU A 95 6.99 -3.91 -7.36
N GLY A 96 6.86 -2.58 -7.35
CA GLY A 96 7.76 -1.70 -6.61
C GLY A 96 7.79 -1.99 -5.11
N ALA A 97 6.63 -2.22 -4.51
CA ALA A 97 6.52 -2.61 -3.10
C ALA A 97 7.17 -3.96 -2.82
N LEU A 98 6.96 -4.95 -3.69
CA LEU A 98 7.58 -6.28 -3.58
C LEU A 98 9.10 -6.18 -3.69
N MET A 99 9.61 -5.45 -4.68
CA MET A 99 11.05 -5.26 -4.88
C MET A 99 11.68 -4.54 -3.69
N GLY A 100 11.03 -3.49 -3.19
CA GLY A 100 11.49 -2.79 -1.99
C GLY A 100 11.56 -3.70 -0.76
N PHE A 101 10.57 -4.56 -0.57
CA PHE A 101 10.57 -5.56 0.49
C PHE A 101 11.70 -6.57 0.35
N VAL A 102 11.92 -7.12 -0.84
CA VAL A 102 13.00 -8.09 -1.11
C VAL A 102 14.38 -7.46 -0.87
N VAL A 103 14.61 -6.26 -1.40
CA VAL A 103 15.88 -5.52 -1.17
C VAL A 103 16.07 -5.24 0.32
N GLY A 104 15.02 -4.84 1.03
CA GLY A 104 15.05 -4.64 2.47
C GLY A 104 15.44 -5.91 3.23
N CYS A 105 14.85 -7.06 2.88
CA CYS A 105 15.24 -8.36 3.48
C CYS A 105 16.72 -8.68 3.25
N VAL A 106 17.23 -8.46 2.05
CA VAL A 106 18.63 -8.74 1.72
C VAL A 106 19.58 -7.83 2.52
N VAL A 107 19.29 -6.53 2.58
CA VAL A 107 20.12 -5.56 3.32
C VAL A 107 20.14 -5.87 4.82
N VAL A 108 18.97 -6.11 5.43
CA VAL A 108 18.87 -6.47 6.85
C VAL A 108 19.58 -7.79 7.13
N TYR A 109 19.41 -8.78 6.25
CA TYR A 109 20.12 -10.05 6.34
C TYR A 109 21.64 -9.84 6.32
N GLN A 110 22.17 -9.02 5.41
CA GLN A 110 23.60 -8.73 5.32
C GLN A 110 24.14 -8.06 6.58
N ILE A 111 23.40 -7.11 7.16
CA ILE A 111 23.80 -6.43 8.40
C ILE A 111 23.88 -7.45 9.54
N LEU A 112 22.82 -8.21 9.78
CA LEU A 112 22.77 -9.20 10.86
C LEU A 112 23.74 -10.36 10.65
N TYR A 113 23.96 -10.76 9.39
CA TYR A 113 24.94 -11.79 9.06
C TYR A 113 26.37 -11.33 9.35
N SER A 114 26.70 -10.08 9.00
CA SER A 114 28.03 -9.50 9.32
C SER A 114 28.23 -9.42 10.83
N ASP A 115 27.24 -8.91 11.56
CA ASP A 115 27.28 -8.81 13.02
C ASP A 115 27.49 -10.17 13.70
N VAL A 116 26.69 -11.18 13.31
CA VAL A 116 26.86 -12.56 13.82
C VAL A 116 28.25 -13.11 13.49
N THR A 117 28.80 -12.80 12.31
CA THR A 117 30.11 -13.29 11.88
C THR A 117 31.24 -12.62 12.67
N ASP A 118 31.13 -11.33 12.89
CA ASP A 118 32.11 -10.55 13.62
C ASP A 118 32.21 -10.95 15.11
N HIS A 119 31.06 -11.35 15.69
CA HIS A 119 30.97 -11.83 17.08
C HIS A 119 30.97 -13.37 17.22
N LEU A 120 31.29 -14.09 16.14
CA LEU A 120 31.31 -15.56 16.14
C LEU A 120 32.18 -16.19 17.25
N PRO A 121 33.43 -15.71 17.53
CA PRO A 121 34.25 -16.25 18.61
C PRO A 121 33.61 -16.08 19.99
N GLU A 122 32.92 -14.98 20.22
CA GLU A 122 32.23 -14.71 21.48
C GLU A 122 31.06 -15.66 21.67
N TYR A 123 30.25 -15.87 20.60
CA TYR A 123 29.15 -16.82 20.61
C TYR A 123 29.64 -18.26 20.79
N ALA A 124 30.76 -18.65 20.15
CA ALA A 124 31.36 -19.96 20.34
C ALA A 124 31.81 -20.17 21.80
N THR A 125 32.42 -19.18 22.42
CA THR A 125 32.79 -19.22 23.83
C THR A 125 31.58 -19.42 24.74
N LEU A 126 30.46 -18.70 24.48
CA LEU A 126 29.22 -18.86 25.23
C LEU A 126 28.63 -20.26 25.07
N LEU A 127 28.69 -20.83 23.87
CA LEU A 127 28.24 -22.20 23.62
C LEU A 127 29.11 -23.22 24.38
N ALA A 128 30.43 -23.02 24.39
CA ALA A 128 31.37 -23.87 25.15
C ALA A 128 31.12 -23.79 26.67
N MET A 129 30.66 -22.67 27.18
CA MET A 129 30.22 -22.49 28.58
C MET A 129 28.86 -23.12 28.88
N GLY A 130 28.17 -23.73 27.89
CA GLY A 130 26.91 -24.42 28.07
C GLY A 130 25.66 -23.57 27.81
N TYR A 131 25.79 -22.37 27.25
CA TYR A 131 24.60 -21.60 26.80
C TYR A 131 23.92 -22.33 25.67
N ARG A 132 22.57 -22.24 25.65
CA ARG A 132 21.77 -22.86 24.60
C ARG A 132 21.72 -21.94 23.35
N LEU A 133 21.75 -22.54 22.17
CA LEU A 133 21.54 -21.83 20.89
C LEU A 133 20.30 -20.93 20.89
N LYS A 134 19.22 -21.34 21.59
CA LYS A 134 18.03 -20.50 21.75
C LYS A 134 18.31 -19.17 22.43
N SER A 135 19.21 -19.14 23.41
CA SER A 135 19.55 -17.89 24.11
C SER A 135 20.29 -16.91 23.19
N LEU A 136 21.19 -17.43 22.35
CA LEU A 136 21.91 -16.64 21.36
C LEU A 136 20.96 -16.14 20.24
N PHE A 137 20.02 -16.99 19.83
CA PHE A 137 18.97 -16.57 18.91
C PHE A 137 18.17 -15.36 19.43
N PHE A 138 17.84 -15.33 20.73
CA PHE A 138 17.15 -14.19 21.32
C PHE A 138 17.98 -12.91 21.32
N VAL A 139 19.32 -13.00 21.41
CA VAL A 139 20.20 -11.84 21.31
C VAL A 139 20.08 -11.22 19.91
N VAL A 140 20.30 -12.02 18.86
CA VAL A 140 20.20 -11.56 17.45
C VAL A 140 18.77 -11.15 17.08
N ALA A 141 17.75 -11.83 17.59
CA ALA A 141 16.36 -11.45 17.41
C ALA A 141 16.05 -10.08 18.06
N ARG A 142 16.59 -9.81 19.25
CA ARG A 142 16.47 -8.50 19.91
C ARG A 142 17.15 -7.39 19.10
N GLU A 143 18.29 -7.66 18.51
CA GLU A 143 18.97 -6.74 17.61
C GLU A 143 18.11 -6.46 16.36
N GLY A 144 17.60 -7.51 15.70
CA GLY A 144 16.65 -7.35 14.58
C GLY A 144 15.40 -6.55 14.96
N PHE A 145 14.89 -6.72 16.17
CA PHE A 145 13.76 -5.91 16.68
C PHE A 145 14.17 -4.44 16.87
N LEU A 146 15.34 -4.16 17.41
CA LEU A 146 15.83 -2.78 17.56
C LEU A 146 16.07 -2.12 16.21
N LEU A 147 16.64 -2.84 15.24
CA LEU A 147 16.77 -2.36 13.86
C LEU A 147 15.41 -2.02 13.24
N ALA A 148 14.40 -2.88 13.44
CA ALA A 148 13.04 -2.61 12.97
C ALA A 148 12.47 -1.33 13.59
N LEU A 149 12.62 -1.15 14.91
CA LEU A 149 12.07 0.00 15.63
C LEU A 149 12.77 1.30 15.23
N PHE A 150 14.12 1.31 15.30
CA PHE A 150 14.91 2.51 14.99
C PHE A 150 14.91 2.85 13.49
N GLY A 151 14.82 1.87 12.61
CA GLY A 151 14.69 2.08 11.18
C GLY A 151 13.28 2.59 10.78
N TYR A 152 12.24 2.07 11.44
CA TYR A 152 10.87 2.47 11.14
C TYR A 152 10.56 3.93 11.50
N LEU A 153 11.08 4.44 12.63
CA LEU A 153 10.81 5.81 13.06
C LEU A 153 11.21 6.87 12.01
N PRO A 154 12.48 6.93 11.54
CA PRO A 154 12.85 7.90 10.51
C PRO A 154 12.14 7.64 9.17
N ALA A 155 11.88 6.36 8.81
CA ALA A 155 11.12 6.02 7.61
C ALA A 155 9.68 6.54 7.67
N TYR A 156 9.02 6.47 8.83
CA TYR A 156 7.68 7.03 9.04
C TYR A 156 7.67 8.55 8.86
N PHE A 157 8.61 9.26 9.48
CA PHE A 157 8.68 10.73 9.36
C PHE A 157 9.01 11.17 7.93
N SER A 158 9.98 10.52 7.27
CA SER A 158 10.29 10.81 5.86
C SER A 158 9.11 10.49 4.92
N GLY A 159 8.38 9.43 5.21
CA GLY A 159 7.14 9.08 4.53
C GLY A 159 6.09 10.20 4.66
N GLN A 160 5.85 10.71 5.86
CA GLN A 160 4.91 11.81 6.07
C GLN A 160 5.31 13.09 5.30
N ILE A 161 6.60 13.41 5.27
CA ILE A 161 7.10 14.54 4.49
C ILE A 161 6.81 14.32 2.99
N LEU A 162 7.12 13.12 2.48
CA LEU A 162 6.87 12.77 1.08
C LEU A 162 5.38 12.84 0.72
N TYR A 163 4.49 12.31 1.59
CA TYR A 163 3.03 12.43 1.40
C TYR A 163 2.59 13.90 1.37
N SER A 164 3.17 14.76 2.22
CA SER A 164 2.87 16.20 2.22
C SER A 164 3.29 16.87 0.92
N VAL A 165 4.50 16.57 0.41
CA VAL A 165 5.01 17.10 -0.86
C VAL A 165 4.14 16.63 -2.03
N ILE A 166 3.79 15.35 -2.10
CA ILE A 166 2.92 14.82 -3.15
C ILE A 166 1.55 15.49 -3.10
N ARG A 167 0.96 15.65 -1.91
CA ARG A 167 -0.33 16.32 -1.73
C ARG A 167 -0.30 17.76 -2.24
N SER A 168 0.75 18.52 -1.91
CA SER A 168 0.88 19.91 -2.36
C SER A 168 1.07 20.02 -3.87
N SER A 169 1.81 19.11 -4.48
CA SER A 169 2.14 19.12 -5.91
C SER A 169 0.99 18.60 -6.78
N THR A 170 0.31 17.53 -6.33
CA THR A 170 -0.74 16.83 -7.12
C THR A 170 -2.14 17.24 -6.72
N LYS A 171 -2.32 17.95 -5.59
CA LYS A 171 -3.61 18.27 -4.96
C LYS A 171 -4.47 17.02 -4.66
N LEU A 172 -3.89 15.81 -4.73
CA LEU A 172 -4.57 14.56 -4.41
C LEU A 172 -4.72 14.41 -2.88
N PRO A 173 -5.87 13.97 -2.36
CA PRO A 173 -6.09 13.74 -0.94
C PRO A 173 -5.42 12.44 -0.47
N ILE A 174 -4.09 12.34 -0.61
CA ILE A 174 -3.33 11.17 -0.18
C ILE A 174 -3.11 11.28 1.33
N ILE A 175 -3.59 10.28 2.06
CA ILE A 175 -3.49 10.21 3.52
C ILE A 175 -2.86 8.88 3.91
N MET A 176 -1.93 8.92 4.84
CA MET A 176 -1.39 7.72 5.46
C MET A 176 -2.29 7.32 6.64
N ASP A 177 -3.17 6.35 6.39
CA ASP A 177 -4.09 5.82 7.41
C ASP A 177 -3.33 5.01 8.46
N ALA A 178 -3.88 4.94 9.68
CA ALA A 178 -3.31 4.15 10.78
C ALA A 178 -3.15 2.67 10.41
N ASP A 179 -4.12 2.10 9.69
CA ASP A 179 -4.08 0.70 9.25
C ASP A 179 -2.87 0.41 8.34
N LYS A 180 -2.55 1.33 7.42
CA LYS A 180 -1.38 1.22 6.54
C LYS A 180 -0.08 1.37 7.32
N THR A 181 -0.04 2.30 8.27
CA THR A 181 1.08 2.54 9.17
C THR A 181 1.42 1.27 9.96
N ILE A 182 0.41 0.65 10.58
CA ILE A 182 0.56 -0.59 11.34
C ILE A 182 0.97 -1.75 10.41
N LEU A 183 0.35 -1.89 9.25
CA LEU A 183 0.70 -2.92 8.27
C LEU A 183 2.17 -2.84 7.86
N ILE A 184 2.67 -1.65 7.54
CA ILE A 184 4.07 -1.44 7.15
C ILE A 184 5.00 -1.77 8.32
N PHE A 185 4.67 -1.36 9.55
CA PHE A 185 5.44 -1.70 10.73
C PHE A 185 5.55 -3.21 10.94
N VAL A 186 4.42 -3.92 10.83
CA VAL A 186 4.40 -5.40 10.95
C VAL A 186 5.24 -6.05 9.85
N LEU A 187 5.16 -5.57 8.61
CA LEU A 187 5.98 -6.08 7.50
C LEU A 187 7.48 -5.86 7.76
N VAL A 188 7.88 -4.69 8.24
CA VAL A 188 9.27 -4.41 8.61
C VAL A 188 9.73 -5.32 9.74
N LEU A 189 8.88 -5.54 10.74
CA LEU A 189 9.19 -6.43 11.86
C LEU A 189 9.36 -7.88 11.38
N VAL A 190 8.46 -8.38 10.53
CA VAL A 190 8.56 -9.72 9.93
C VAL A 190 9.85 -9.86 9.10
N MET A 191 10.19 -8.83 8.33
CA MET A 191 11.41 -8.78 7.53
C MET A 191 12.66 -8.88 8.42
N CYS A 192 12.75 -8.07 9.47
CA CYS A 192 13.91 -8.08 10.39
C CYS A 192 14.02 -9.39 11.17
N MET A 193 12.91 -9.89 11.71
CA MET A 193 12.90 -11.14 12.46
C MET A 193 13.20 -12.35 11.57
N GLY A 194 12.68 -12.37 10.34
CA GLY A 194 12.99 -13.40 9.36
C GLY A 194 14.48 -13.41 8.96
N SER A 195 15.04 -12.22 8.72
CA SER A 195 16.47 -12.05 8.41
C SER A 195 17.35 -12.47 9.57
N ALA A 196 16.99 -12.15 10.82
CA ALA A 196 17.69 -12.61 12.01
C ALA A 196 17.70 -14.14 12.13
N GLY A 197 16.56 -14.78 11.86
CA GLY A 197 16.45 -16.24 11.84
C GLY A 197 17.35 -16.91 10.80
N ILE A 198 17.50 -16.29 9.63
CA ILE A 198 18.36 -16.81 8.56
C ILE A 198 19.85 -16.56 8.90
N ALA A 199 20.19 -15.39 9.41
CA ALA A 199 21.56 -15.05 9.82
C ALA A 199 22.09 -16.01 10.91
N MET A 200 21.25 -16.42 11.85
CA MET A 200 21.59 -17.37 12.90
C MET A 200 21.93 -18.78 12.39
N ARG A 201 21.55 -19.17 11.19
CA ARG A 201 21.96 -20.47 10.61
C ARG A 201 23.48 -20.55 10.48
N LYS A 202 24.15 -19.43 10.23
CA LYS A 202 25.61 -19.36 10.19
C LYS A 202 26.25 -19.83 11.51
N LEU A 203 25.65 -19.47 12.65
CA LEU A 203 26.15 -19.89 13.96
C LEU A 203 25.91 -21.39 14.22
N VAL A 204 24.81 -21.92 13.68
CA VAL A 204 24.50 -23.36 13.81
C VAL A 204 25.43 -24.22 12.95
N ASP A 205 25.80 -23.72 11.76
CA ASP A 205 26.67 -24.42 10.81
C ASP A 205 28.17 -24.25 11.14
N ALA A 206 28.52 -23.32 12.04
CA ALA A 206 29.90 -23.15 12.51
C ALA A 206 30.24 -24.25 13.51
N ASP A 207 31.20 -25.10 13.14
CA ASP A 207 31.75 -26.11 14.07
C ASP A 207 32.59 -25.39 15.12
N PRO A 208 32.27 -25.51 16.44
CA PRO A 208 33.07 -24.91 17.50
C PRO A 208 34.53 -25.34 17.45
N ALA A 209 34.84 -26.51 16.88
CA ALA A 209 36.19 -27.01 16.77
C ALA A 209 37.03 -26.35 15.67
N GLU A 210 36.45 -25.67 14.70
CA GLU A 210 37.15 -24.92 13.64
C GLU A 210 37.48 -23.47 14.05
N ILE A 211 36.92 -22.99 15.17
CA ILE A 211 37.06 -21.59 15.62
C ILE A 211 38.17 -21.41 16.63
N PHE A 212 38.67 -22.50 17.22
CA PHE A 212 39.80 -22.55 18.15
C PHE A 212 41.01 -23.27 17.52
#